data_651d2d11907ea94267341e89fd763989
#
_entry.id   651d2d11907ea94267341e89fd763989
#
_cell.length_a   1.000
_cell.length_b   1.000
_cell.length_c   1.000
_cell.angle_alpha   90.00
_cell.angle_beta   90.00
_cell.angle_gamma   90.00
#
_symmetry.space_group_name_H-M   'P 1'
#
loop_
_entity.id
_entity.type
_entity.pdbx_description
1 polymer ?
#
loop_
_entity_poly.entity_id
_entity_poly.type
_entity_poly.pdbx_seq_one_letter_code
_entity_poly.pdbx_strand_id
1 'polypeptide(L)'
;EAHKKDCLFSAESVAPVMVSDGMLHFRDVDLPMGEFWLNSPSHDKPNDILDAISGAHIYGKNIVQAESFTAIRFDWNEHPAMMKPVADRNFALGINKLVFHVFTLNPWKDRKPGMTLDKVGTFIQRDQTWWKPGKAFFDYLTNCQTL
;
A
#
# COMPACT_ATOMS: atom_id res chain seq x y z
N GLU A 1 22.54 -10.89 -0.67
CA GLU A 1 23.30 -9.76 -0.09
C GLU A 1 22.54 -9.03 1.01
N ALA A 2 21.21 -8.84 0.90
CA ALA A 2 20.40 -8.18 1.94
C ALA A 2 20.55 -8.90 3.29
N HIS A 3 20.33 -10.20 3.33
CA HIS A 3 20.42 -11.01 4.54
C HIS A 3 21.82 -10.98 5.20
N LYS A 4 22.88 -10.82 4.41
CA LYS A 4 24.24 -10.65 4.96
C LYS A 4 24.41 -9.32 5.72
N LYS A 5 23.45 -8.42 5.61
CA LYS A 5 23.40 -7.11 6.26
C LYS A 5 22.25 -7.00 7.26
N ASP A 6 21.66 -8.13 7.65
CA ASP A 6 20.48 -8.20 8.51
C ASP A 6 19.29 -7.36 7.98
N CYS A 7 19.17 -7.27 6.65
CA CYS A 7 18.08 -6.58 5.99
C CYS A 7 17.11 -7.57 5.36
N LEU A 8 15.81 -7.26 5.42
CA LEU A 8 14.77 -7.99 4.72
C LEU A 8 14.66 -7.48 3.27
N PHE A 9 14.30 -8.39 2.37
CA PHE A 9 14.05 -8.08 0.98
C PHE A 9 12.55 -8.04 0.72
N SER A 10 12.06 -6.89 0.29
CA SER A 10 10.68 -6.69 -0.16
C SER A 10 10.63 -6.56 -1.67
N ALA A 11 9.67 -7.19 -2.32
CA ALA A 11 9.42 -6.99 -3.74
C ALA A 11 7.93 -7.05 -4.02
N GLU A 12 7.52 -6.26 -4.99
CA GLU A 12 6.16 -6.12 -5.45
C GLU A 12 5.93 -6.86 -6.76
N SER A 13 4.74 -7.39 -6.92
CA SER A 13 4.21 -7.88 -8.19
C SER A 13 2.91 -7.15 -8.51
N VAL A 14 2.81 -6.69 -9.74
CA VAL A 14 1.64 -5.95 -10.24
C VAL A 14 1.02 -6.73 -11.39
N ALA A 15 0.07 -7.57 -11.08
CA ALA A 15 -0.69 -8.30 -12.09
C ALA A 15 -1.77 -7.38 -12.72
N PRO A 16 -2.06 -7.46 -14.00
CA PRO A 16 -1.49 -8.37 -15.01
C PRO A 16 -0.33 -7.76 -15.82
N VAL A 17 0.23 -6.63 -15.37
CA VAL A 17 1.24 -5.89 -16.15
C VAL A 17 2.65 -6.46 -15.98
N MET A 18 2.88 -7.22 -14.93
CA MET A 18 4.16 -7.85 -14.69
C MET A 18 4.32 -9.10 -15.55
N VAL A 19 5.38 -9.12 -16.36
CA VAL A 19 5.69 -10.24 -17.27
C VAL A 19 6.51 -11.30 -16.53
N SER A 20 5.94 -11.88 -15.48
CA SER A 20 6.58 -12.94 -14.72
C SER A 20 5.53 -13.85 -14.07
N ASP A 21 6.00 -15.01 -13.59
CA ASP A 21 5.21 -15.86 -12.71
C ASP A 21 5.14 -15.20 -11.33
N GLY A 22 3.97 -14.68 -10.96
CA GLY A 22 3.76 -13.97 -9.70
C GLY A 22 4.07 -14.84 -8.49
N MET A 23 3.75 -16.14 -8.55
CA MET A 23 4.04 -17.08 -7.46
C MET A 23 5.53 -17.29 -7.30
N LEU A 24 6.22 -17.56 -8.40
CA LEU A 24 7.67 -17.81 -8.39
C LEU A 24 8.44 -16.54 -7.97
N HIS A 25 7.92 -15.36 -8.33
CA HIS A 25 8.47 -14.08 -7.92
C HIS A 25 8.61 -13.95 -6.40
N PHE A 26 7.64 -14.45 -5.65
CA PHE A 26 7.63 -14.32 -4.19
C PHE A 26 8.41 -15.42 -3.44
N ARG A 27 8.95 -16.43 -4.13
CA ARG A 27 9.70 -17.50 -3.47
C ARG A 27 10.88 -16.98 -2.65
N ASP A 28 11.67 -16.10 -3.24
CA ASP A 28 12.93 -15.62 -2.68
C ASP A 28 12.83 -14.24 -2.01
N VAL A 29 11.60 -13.75 -1.82
CA VAL A 29 11.27 -12.45 -1.19
C VAL A 29 10.85 -12.66 0.25
N ASP A 30 11.35 -11.86 1.20
CA ASP A 30 10.94 -11.95 2.60
C ASP A 30 9.56 -11.33 2.84
N LEU A 31 9.28 -10.24 2.16
CA LEU A 31 8.07 -9.44 2.31
C LEU A 31 7.36 -9.33 0.94
N PRO A 32 6.52 -10.31 0.58
CA PRO A 32 5.68 -10.23 -0.60
C PRO A 32 4.78 -8.99 -0.56
N MET A 33 4.68 -8.28 -1.67
CA MET A 33 3.90 -7.06 -1.78
C MET A 33 3.08 -7.04 -3.07
N GLY A 34 1.80 -6.74 -2.94
CA GLY A 34 0.92 -6.39 -4.05
C GLY A 34 0.52 -4.93 -3.96
N GLU A 35 -0.50 -4.52 -4.69
CA GLU A 35 -1.03 -3.16 -4.63
C GLU A 35 -2.56 -3.15 -4.62
N PHE A 36 -3.14 -2.12 -4.03
CA PHE A 36 -4.54 -1.80 -4.23
C PHE A 36 -4.77 -0.30 -4.38
N TRP A 37 -5.74 0.01 -5.22
CA TRP A 37 -5.99 1.36 -5.69
C TRP A 37 -7.27 1.93 -5.09
N LEU A 38 -7.27 3.26 -4.96
CA LEU A 38 -8.43 4.02 -4.53
C LEU A 38 -9.10 4.64 -5.77
N ASN A 39 -10.41 4.40 -5.93
CA ASN A 39 -11.21 4.98 -7.02
C ASN A 39 -10.72 4.67 -8.45
N SER A 40 -10.08 3.55 -8.66
CA SER A 40 -9.63 3.14 -9.99
C SER A 40 -10.19 1.77 -10.39
N PRO A 41 -11.30 1.72 -11.13
CA PRO A 41 -11.92 0.45 -11.53
C PRO A 41 -11.05 -0.38 -12.49
N SER A 42 -10.04 0.24 -13.11
CA SER A 42 -9.13 -0.44 -14.03
C SER A 42 -7.88 -0.99 -13.35
N HIS A 43 -7.48 -0.45 -12.20
CA HIS A 43 -6.26 -0.84 -11.49
C HIS A 43 -6.55 -1.51 -10.14
N ASP A 44 -7.71 -1.31 -9.55
CA ASP A 44 -8.10 -1.99 -8.31
C ASP A 44 -8.59 -3.41 -8.61
N LYS A 45 -7.65 -4.32 -8.84
CA LYS A 45 -7.91 -5.71 -9.18
C LYS A 45 -7.46 -6.63 -8.05
N PRO A 46 -8.29 -7.57 -7.61
CA PRO A 46 -7.92 -8.54 -6.57
C PRO A 46 -6.67 -9.36 -6.92
N ASN A 47 -6.38 -9.57 -8.20
CA ASN A 47 -5.24 -10.37 -8.65
C ASN A 47 -3.90 -9.84 -8.14
N ASP A 48 -3.73 -8.52 -8.08
CA ASP A 48 -2.48 -7.89 -7.61
C ASP A 48 -2.18 -8.26 -6.15
N ILE A 49 -3.22 -8.37 -5.35
CA ILE A 49 -3.14 -8.77 -3.94
C ILE A 49 -3.05 -10.29 -3.77
N LEU A 50 -3.82 -11.04 -4.56
CA LEU A 50 -3.91 -12.50 -4.43
C LEU A 50 -2.60 -13.20 -4.76
N ASP A 51 -1.82 -12.70 -5.70
CA ASP A 51 -0.47 -13.24 -5.99
C ASP A 51 0.44 -13.11 -4.76
N ALA A 52 0.47 -11.96 -4.11
CA ALA A 52 1.27 -11.74 -2.91
C ALA A 52 0.81 -12.62 -1.74
N ILE A 53 -0.51 -12.71 -1.51
CA ILE A 53 -1.10 -13.56 -0.46
C ILE A 53 -0.80 -15.03 -0.72
N SER A 54 -1.06 -15.50 -1.93
CA SER A 54 -0.83 -16.91 -2.31
C SER A 54 0.65 -17.27 -2.23
N GLY A 55 1.52 -16.39 -2.72
CA GLY A 55 2.97 -16.56 -2.61
C GLY A 55 3.43 -16.62 -1.17
N ALA A 56 2.91 -15.73 -0.31
CA ALA A 56 3.21 -15.76 1.12
C ALA A 56 2.82 -17.09 1.76
N HIS A 57 1.60 -17.56 1.52
CA HIS A 57 1.12 -18.83 2.08
C HIS A 57 1.93 -20.04 1.62
N ILE A 58 2.21 -20.15 0.32
CA ILE A 58 2.96 -21.29 -0.24
C ILE A 58 4.40 -21.32 0.26
N TYR A 59 5.03 -20.16 0.41
CA TYR A 59 6.43 -20.07 0.84
C TYR A 59 6.61 -19.78 2.33
N GLY A 60 5.54 -19.87 3.13
CA GLY A 60 5.60 -19.76 4.59
C GLY A 60 5.98 -18.37 5.10
N LYS A 61 5.53 -17.31 4.44
CA LYS A 61 5.74 -15.92 4.86
C LYS A 61 4.55 -15.43 5.69
N ASN A 62 4.83 -14.77 6.80
CA ASN A 62 3.79 -14.30 7.72
C ASN A 62 3.33 -12.85 7.44
N ILE A 63 4.14 -12.09 6.69
CA ILE A 63 3.83 -10.68 6.40
C ILE A 63 3.54 -10.55 4.90
N VAL A 64 2.37 -10.00 4.60
CA VAL A 64 1.94 -9.68 3.24
C VAL A 64 1.69 -8.19 3.15
N GLN A 65 2.51 -7.52 2.37
CA GLN A 65 2.41 -6.08 2.17
C GLN A 65 1.48 -5.72 1.02
N ALA A 66 0.99 -4.51 1.03
CA ALA A 66 0.38 -3.90 -0.14
C ALA A 66 0.76 -2.42 -0.25
N GLU A 67 1.15 -1.99 -1.44
CA GLU A 67 1.09 -0.59 -1.81
C GLU A 67 -0.36 -0.15 -1.71
N SER A 68 -0.62 0.86 -0.89
CA SER A 68 -1.96 1.08 -0.37
C SER A 68 -2.49 2.45 -0.74
N PHE A 69 -3.73 2.47 -1.23
CA PHE A 69 -4.48 3.68 -1.58
C PHE A 69 -3.87 4.47 -2.74
N THR A 70 -3.20 3.79 -3.67
CA THR A 70 -2.72 4.41 -4.90
C THR A 70 -3.89 4.99 -5.68
N ALA A 71 -3.72 6.19 -6.22
CA ALA A 71 -4.70 6.87 -7.05
C ALA A 71 -4.00 7.60 -8.18
N ILE A 72 -4.66 7.72 -9.33
CA ILE A 72 -4.22 8.57 -10.45
C ILE A 72 -5.20 9.72 -10.56
N ARG A 73 -5.10 10.69 -9.68
CA ARG A 73 -5.88 11.93 -9.74
C ARG A 73 -5.18 12.98 -8.89
N PHE A 74 -5.46 14.22 -9.19
CA PHE A 74 -4.87 15.35 -8.48
C PHE A 74 -5.97 16.26 -7.95
N ASP A 75 -6.95 15.69 -7.27
CA ASP A 75 -8.13 16.43 -6.84
C ASP A 75 -8.25 16.57 -5.31
N TRP A 76 -7.36 15.95 -4.55
CA TRP A 76 -7.32 16.05 -3.08
C TRP A 76 -8.64 15.65 -2.38
N ASN A 77 -9.42 14.80 -3.02
CA ASN A 77 -10.72 14.38 -2.50
C ASN A 77 -10.65 13.16 -1.58
N GLU A 78 -9.51 12.49 -1.54
CA GLU A 78 -9.32 11.26 -0.79
C GLU A 78 -9.34 11.55 0.72
N HIS A 79 -10.15 10.79 1.43
CA HIS A 79 -10.32 10.92 2.86
C HIS A 79 -10.61 9.56 3.55
N PRO A 80 -10.46 9.46 4.88
CA PRO A 80 -10.58 8.20 5.61
C PRO A 80 -11.84 7.37 5.32
N ALA A 81 -13.00 8.01 5.14
CA ALA A 81 -14.24 7.28 4.87
C ALA A 81 -14.25 6.59 3.50
N MET A 82 -13.49 7.09 2.52
CA MET A 82 -13.29 6.43 1.23
C MET A 82 -12.26 5.30 1.33
N MET A 83 -11.22 5.48 2.13
CA MET A 83 -10.12 4.53 2.28
C MET A 83 -10.53 3.31 3.10
N LYS A 84 -11.35 3.49 4.14
CA LYS A 84 -11.71 2.42 5.08
C LYS A 84 -12.31 1.19 4.40
N PRO A 85 -13.36 1.26 3.55
CA PRO A 85 -13.93 0.08 2.92
C PRO A 85 -12.93 -0.68 2.04
N VAL A 86 -12.02 0.05 1.40
CA VAL A 86 -10.97 -0.55 0.56
C VAL A 86 -9.93 -1.28 1.44
N ALA A 87 -9.53 -0.67 2.55
CA ALA A 87 -8.65 -1.31 3.52
C ALA A 87 -9.28 -2.58 4.10
N ASP A 88 -10.54 -2.49 4.56
CA ASP A 88 -11.27 -3.62 5.16
C ASP A 88 -11.33 -4.81 4.20
N ARG A 89 -11.62 -4.56 2.92
CA ARG A 89 -11.63 -5.60 1.90
C ARG A 89 -10.25 -6.27 1.78
N ASN A 90 -9.18 -5.50 1.74
CA ASN A 90 -7.84 -6.04 1.56
C ASN A 90 -7.32 -6.76 2.82
N PHE A 91 -7.67 -6.30 4.01
CA PHE A 91 -7.44 -7.06 5.25
C PHE A 91 -8.20 -8.40 5.23
N ALA A 92 -9.46 -8.40 4.82
CA ALA A 92 -10.26 -9.63 4.71
C ALA A 92 -9.69 -10.62 3.67
N LEU A 93 -8.96 -10.14 2.66
CA LEU A 93 -8.26 -10.98 1.70
C LEU A 93 -6.95 -11.58 2.27
N GLY A 94 -6.33 -10.94 3.27
CA GLY A 94 -5.12 -11.45 3.92
C GLY A 94 -3.92 -10.49 3.93
N ILE A 95 -4.09 -9.24 3.51
CA ILE A 95 -3.06 -8.22 3.71
C ILE A 95 -2.97 -7.89 5.19
N ASN A 96 -1.75 -7.83 5.72
CA ASN A 96 -1.51 -7.49 7.12
C ASN A 96 -0.44 -6.41 7.32
N LYS A 97 0.04 -5.77 6.23
CA LYS A 97 0.94 -4.62 6.32
C LYS A 97 0.70 -3.65 5.17
N LEU A 98 0.27 -2.44 5.52
CA LEU A 98 0.05 -1.36 4.55
C LEU A 98 1.33 -0.55 4.32
N VAL A 99 1.63 -0.27 3.06
CA VAL A 99 2.67 0.65 2.61
C VAL A 99 1.98 1.78 1.88
N PHE A 100 1.86 2.92 2.53
CA PHE A 100 1.05 4.03 1.99
C PHE A 100 1.68 4.66 0.74
N HIS A 101 0.89 4.79 -0.29
CA HIS A 101 1.26 5.53 -1.48
C HIS A 101 0.38 6.79 -1.63
N VAL A 102 0.85 8.02 -1.17
CA VAL A 102 2.29 8.22 -0.97
C VAL A 102 2.54 9.31 0.09
N PHE A 103 3.70 9.24 0.71
CA PHE A 103 4.30 10.35 1.44
C PHE A 103 5.49 10.89 0.65
N THR A 104 5.37 12.10 0.12
CA THR A 104 6.48 12.79 -0.56
C THR A 104 7.26 13.67 0.42
N LEU A 105 8.56 13.80 0.18
CA LEU A 105 9.39 14.73 0.95
C LEU A 105 8.83 16.15 0.86
N ASN A 106 8.48 16.72 2.00
CA ASN A 106 7.91 18.05 2.08
C ASN A 106 8.65 18.90 3.13
N PRO A 107 9.86 19.40 2.79
CA PRO A 107 10.71 20.09 3.75
C PRO A 107 10.23 21.49 4.12
N TRP A 108 9.47 22.15 3.24
CA TRP A 108 9.03 23.52 3.46
C TRP A 108 7.69 23.55 4.21
N LYS A 109 7.62 24.40 5.24
CA LYS A 109 6.39 24.60 6.02
C LYS A 109 5.52 25.74 5.51
N ASP A 110 6.08 26.61 4.70
CA ASP A 110 5.48 27.84 4.19
C ASP A 110 4.95 27.74 2.75
N ARG A 111 5.10 26.58 2.12
CA ARG A 111 4.71 26.32 0.74
C ARG A 111 3.71 25.17 0.65
N LYS A 112 2.47 25.46 0.96
CA LYS A 112 1.37 24.49 0.89
C LYS A 112 0.85 24.37 -0.54
N PRO A 113 0.44 23.18 -0.95
CA PRO A 113 0.35 21.90 -0.22
C PRO A 113 1.67 21.13 -0.16
N GLY A 114 2.80 21.71 -0.56
CA GLY A 114 4.10 21.08 -0.59
C GLY A 114 4.38 20.30 -1.87
N MET A 115 5.29 19.36 -1.78
CA MET A 115 5.65 18.50 -2.91
C MET A 115 4.66 17.34 -3.06
N THR A 116 4.46 16.92 -4.30
CA THR A 116 3.61 15.80 -4.68
C THR A 116 4.36 14.91 -5.66
N LEU A 117 3.86 13.70 -5.87
CA LEU A 117 4.34 12.79 -6.92
C LEU A 117 3.50 12.97 -8.18
N ASP A 118 3.54 14.18 -8.75
CA ASP A 118 2.69 14.59 -9.88
C ASP A 118 1.22 14.21 -9.64
N LYS A 119 0.62 13.38 -10.48
CA LYS A 119 -0.79 12.98 -10.40
C LYS A 119 -1.01 11.61 -9.78
N VAL A 120 0.03 11.01 -9.22
CA VAL A 120 -0.01 9.65 -8.71
C VAL A 120 0.07 9.63 -7.18
N GLY A 121 -0.76 8.82 -6.57
CA GLY A 121 -0.79 8.60 -5.13
C GLY A 121 -1.82 9.43 -4.38
N THR A 122 -2.24 8.90 -3.25
CA THR A 122 -3.04 9.62 -2.26
C THR A 122 -2.08 10.28 -1.27
N PHE A 123 -2.15 11.60 -1.15
CA PHE A 123 -1.19 12.35 -0.35
C PHE A 123 -1.45 12.20 1.15
N ILE A 124 -0.70 11.30 1.78
CA ILE A 124 -0.77 11.02 3.22
C ILE A 124 0.27 11.89 3.92
N GLN A 125 -0.09 13.12 4.26
CA GLN A 125 0.88 14.08 4.80
C GLN A 125 0.22 15.22 5.60
N ARG A 126 1.02 16.00 6.33
CA ARG A 126 0.59 17.01 7.32
C ARG A 126 -0.30 18.13 6.79
N ASP A 127 -0.27 18.40 5.49
CA ASP A 127 -1.06 19.48 4.88
C ASP A 127 -2.44 19.03 4.39
N GLN A 128 -2.75 17.74 4.54
CA GLN A 128 -4.12 17.23 4.36
C GLN A 128 -5.05 17.81 5.42
N THR A 129 -6.26 18.18 4.99
CA THR A 129 -7.27 18.77 5.88
C THR A 129 -7.68 17.84 7.03
N TRP A 130 -7.65 16.54 6.78
CA TRP A 130 -8.00 15.49 7.73
C TRP A 130 -6.80 14.90 8.48
N TRP A 131 -5.58 15.41 8.31
CA TRP A 131 -4.38 14.84 8.93
C TRP A 131 -4.49 14.70 10.46
N LYS A 132 -4.86 15.77 11.14
CA LYS A 132 -4.99 15.74 12.61
C LYS A 132 -6.11 14.82 13.09
N PRO A 133 -7.36 14.95 12.62
CA PRO A 133 -8.43 14.02 13.00
C PRO A 133 -8.22 12.60 12.45
N GLY A 134 -7.39 12.43 11.43
CA GLY A 134 -7.05 11.16 10.83
C GLY A 134 -6.34 10.17 11.74
N LYS A 135 -5.85 10.61 12.91
CA LYS A 135 -5.26 9.70 13.90
C LYS A 135 -6.15 8.49 14.20
N ALA A 136 -7.44 8.70 14.40
CA ALA A 136 -8.39 7.62 14.67
C ALA A 136 -8.45 6.58 13.54
N PHE A 137 -8.32 7.01 12.30
CA PHE A 137 -8.25 6.12 11.14
C PHE A 137 -6.94 5.33 11.11
N PHE A 138 -5.81 5.97 11.37
CA PHE A 138 -4.52 5.27 11.43
C PHE A 138 -4.46 4.28 12.59
N ASP A 139 -5.00 4.63 13.76
CA ASP A 139 -5.12 3.71 14.89
C ASP A 139 -5.99 2.49 14.52
N TYR A 140 -7.09 2.71 13.82
CA TYR A 140 -7.93 1.63 13.29
C TYR A 140 -7.16 0.70 12.35
N LEU A 141 -6.46 1.26 11.35
CA LEU A 141 -5.64 0.47 10.42
C LEU A 141 -4.56 -0.34 11.15
N THR A 142 -3.89 0.29 12.12
CA THR A 142 -2.86 -0.39 12.93
C THR A 142 -3.44 -1.57 13.69
N ASN A 143 -4.60 -1.40 14.31
CA ASN A 143 -5.26 -2.50 15.02
C ASN A 143 -5.64 -3.64 14.08
N CYS A 144 -6.16 -3.35 12.89
CA CYS A 144 -6.50 -4.37 11.91
C CYS A 144 -5.28 -5.16 11.40
N GLN A 145 -4.11 -4.55 11.35
CA GLN A 145 -2.88 -5.23 10.92
C GLN A 145 -2.32 -6.21 11.98
N THR A 146 -2.80 -6.16 13.20
CA THR A 146 -2.34 -7.01 14.31
C THR A 146 -3.25 -8.21 14.57
N LEU A 147 -4.36 -8.31 13.86
CA LEU A 147 -5.30 -9.43 13.91
C LEU A 147 -4.87 -10.55 12.98
#